data_392ff79aebd3dc89cf042e5ec185b172
#
_entry.id   392ff79aebd3dc89cf042e5ec185b172
#
_cell.length_a   1.000
_cell.length_b   1.000
_cell.length_c   1.000
_cell.angle_alpha   90.00
_cell.angle_beta   90.00
_cell.angle_gamma   90.00
#
_symmetry.space_group_name_H-M   'P 1'
#
loop_
_entity.id
_entity.type
_entity.pdbx_description
1 polymer ?
#
loop_
_entity_poly.entity_id
_entity_poly.type
_entity_poly.pdbx_seq_one_letter_code
_entity_poly.pdbx_strand_id
1 'polypeptide(L)'
;MPHLLERSTWIARPIAEVFAFFADAGNLERITPPELRFRILGRLPIEMQKGAIIEYRLALFGVPFGWRTMIDHWEPPYRFVDRQLRGPYAQWVHTHTFKREGDGTRMDDRVDYRLPLGPLGLPALPLVRHQLGRIFDYREATIQRLLVEG
;
A
#
# COMPACT_ATOMS: atom_id res chain seq x y z
N MET A 1 15.31 11.71 -9.56
CA MET A 1 15.00 10.35 -10.04
C MET A 1 14.12 9.64 -9.03
N PRO A 2 13.05 8.99 -9.47
CA PRO A 2 12.24 8.18 -8.57
C PRO A 2 12.99 6.94 -8.12
N HIS A 3 12.64 6.47 -6.94
CA HIS A 3 13.13 5.20 -6.41
C HIS A 3 12.06 4.14 -6.63
N LEU A 4 12.47 2.89 -6.68
CA LEU A 4 11.57 1.78 -6.96
C LEU A 4 11.64 0.75 -5.85
N LEU A 5 10.45 0.33 -5.38
CA LEU A 5 10.31 -0.82 -4.50
C LEU A 5 9.41 -1.83 -5.20
N GLU A 6 9.85 -3.08 -5.29
CA GLU A 6 9.06 -4.15 -5.87
C GLU A 6 8.98 -5.32 -4.91
N ARG A 7 7.80 -5.87 -4.75
CA ARG A 7 7.53 -7.05 -3.92
C ARG A 7 6.57 -7.97 -4.65
N SER A 8 6.73 -9.26 -4.44
CA SER A 8 5.87 -10.29 -5.02
C SER A 8 5.49 -11.29 -3.94
N THR A 9 4.21 -11.59 -3.85
CA THR A 9 3.66 -12.50 -2.84
C THR A 9 2.70 -13.47 -3.50
N TRP A 10 2.82 -14.76 -3.21
CA TRP A 10 1.85 -15.74 -3.64
C TRP A 10 0.91 -16.09 -2.50
N ILE A 11 -0.39 -16.07 -2.78
CA ILE A 11 -1.45 -16.27 -1.79
C ILE A 11 -2.33 -17.44 -2.25
N ALA A 12 -2.51 -18.44 -1.39
CA ALA A 12 -3.28 -19.64 -1.71
C ALA A 12 -4.79 -19.39 -1.61
N ARG A 13 -5.27 -18.39 -2.36
CA ARG A 13 -6.69 -18.04 -2.45
C ARG A 13 -7.03 -17.58 -3.87
N PRO A 14 -8.31 -17.71 -4.30
CA PRO A 14 -8.73 -17.23 -5.61
C PRO A 14 -8.53 -15.73 -5.78
N ILE A 15 -8.27 -15.31 -7.00
CA ILE A 15 -7.99 -13.92 -7.32
C ILE A 15 -9.11 -12.96 -6.87
N ALA A 16 -10.36 -13.39 -6.99
CA ALA A 16 -11.50 -12.57 -6.57
C ALA A 16 -11.48 -12.29 -5.06
N GLU A 17 -11.11 -13.28 -4.25
CA GLU A 17 -11.00 -13.10 -2.79
C GLU A 17 -9.83 -12.20 -2.43
N VAL A 18 -8.68 -12.39 -3.08
CA VAL A 18 -7.49 -11.58 -2.82
C VAL A 18 -7.77 -10.12 -3.19
N PHE A 19 -8.31 -9.89 -4.37
CA PHE A 19 -8.64 -8.54 -4.80
C PHE A 19 -9.67 -7.89 -3.88
N ALA A 20 -10.71 -8.62 -3.48
CA ALA A 20 -11.75 -8.09 -2.59
C ALA A 20 -11.19 -7.65 -1.24
N PHE A 21 -10.16 -8.34 -0.73
CA PHE A 21 -9.50 -7.94 0.50
C PHE A 21 -8.87 -6.56 0.36
N PHE A 22 -8.17 -6.31 -0.74
CA PHE A 22 -7.52 -5.02 -1.00
C PHE A 22 -8.50 -3.95 -1.44
N ALA A 23 -9.66 -4.33 -1.95
CA ALA A 23 -10.71 -3.39 -2.32
C ALA A 23 -11.41 -2.79 -1.10
N ASP A 24 -11.23 -3.37 0.07
CA ASP A 24 -11.77 -2.85 1.32
C ASP A 24 -10.71 -1.98 1.99
N ALA A 25 -10.88 -0.66 1.92
CA ALA A 25 -9.94 0.29 2.50
C ALA A 25 -9.74 0.09 4.00
N GLY A 26 -10.76 -0.41 4.71
CA GLY A 26 -10.65 -0.70 6.14
C GLY A 26 -9.58 -1.75 6.47
N ASN A 27 -9.23 -2.60 5.51
CA ASN A 27 -8.19 -3.60 5.71
C ASN A 27 -6.78 -3.00 5.77
N LEU A 28 -6.58 -1.76 5.30
CA LEU A 28 -5.28 -1.11 5.34
C LEU A 28 -4.73 -1.00 6.76
N GLU A 29 -5.59 -0.74 7.74
CA GLU A 29 -5.17 -0.67 9.15
C GLU A 29 -4.66 -2.03 9.63
N ARG A 30 -5.25 -3.11 9.15
CA ARG A 30 -4.90 -4.47 9.57
C ARG A 30 -3.55 -4.93 9.02
N ILE A 31 -3.14 -4.40 7.87
CA ILE A 31 -1.91 -4.80 7.19
C ILE A 31 -0.78 -3.76 7.32
N THR A 32 -0.97 -2.74 8.15
CA THR A 32 0.03 -1.73 8.43
C THR A 32 0.63 -1.97 9.81
N PRO A 33 1.97 -1.92 9.98
CA PRO A 33 2.59 -2.14 11.28
C PRO A 33 2.01 -1.22 12.37
N PRO A 34 1.79 -1.75 13.60
CA PRO A 34 1.17 -0.96 14.67
C PRO A 34 1.91 0.32 15.03
N GLU A 35 3.23 0.35 14.88
CA GLU A 35 4.04 1.53 15.20
C GLU A 35 3.74 2.72 14.30
N LEU A 36 3.15 2.49 13.13
CA LEU A 36 2.75 3.57 12.24
C LEU A 36 1.44 4.23 12.66
N ARG A 37 0.69 3.62 13.58
CA ARG A 37 -0.58 4.17 14.08
C ARG A 37 -1.52 4.61 12.94
N PHE A 38 -1.62 3.77 11.93
CA PHE A 38 -2.44 4.04 10.75
C PHE A 38 -3.90 4.18 11.11
N ARG A 39 -4.53 5.24 10.61
CA ARG A 39 -5.94 5.51 10.87
C ARG A 39 -6.60 6.16 9.66
N ILE A 40 -7.65 5.55 9.15
CA ILE A 40 -8.45 6.14 8.09
C ILE A 40 -9.33 7.23 8.68
N LEU A 41 -9.38 8.37 8.00
CA LEU A 41 -10.24 9.50 8.36
C LEU A 41 -11.50 9.45 7.52
N GLY A 42 -12.63 9.81 8.12
CA GLY A 42 -13.91 9.81 7.43
C GLY A 42 -14.68 8.51 7.64
N ARG A 43 -15.71 8.33 6.82
CA ARG A 43 -16.64 7.20 6.96
C ARG A 43 -16.22 6.00 6.14
N LEU A 44 -16.40 4.82 6.72
CA LEU A 44 -16.27 3.55 6.02
C LEU A 44 -17.69 2.95 5.83
N PRO A 45 -17.91 2.16 4.79
CA PRO A 45 -16.98 1.81 3.73
C PRO A 45 -16.77 2.94 2.72
N ILE A 46 -15.64 2.87 2.00
CA ILE A 46 -15.34 3.78 0.90
C ILE A 46 -15.65 3.02 -0.39
N GLU A 47 -16.41 3.64 -1.29
CA GLU A 47 -16.66 3.06 -2.59
C GLU A 47 -15.41 3.14 -3.45
N MET A 48 -14.76 1.99 -3.67
CA MET A 48 -13.52 1.90 -4.41
C MET A 48 -13.78 1.89 -5.91
N GLN A 49 -13.25 2.89 -6.59
CA GLN A 49 -13.37 3.08 -8.04
C GLN A 49 -12.32 4.09 -8.46
N LYS A 50 -12.12 4.26 -9.76
CA LYS A 50 -11.24 5.32 -10.27
C LYS A 50 -11.73 6.67 -9.75
N GLY A 51 -10.81 7.45 -9.21
CA GLY A 51 -11.12 8.76 -8.64
C GLY A 51 -11.49 8.75 -7.15
N ALA A 52 -11.65 7.58 -6.54
CA ALA A 52 -11.93 7.49 -5.11
C ALA A 52 -10.78 8.12 -4.30
N ILE A 53 -11.15 8.86 -3.26
CA ILE A 53 -10.19 9.52 -2.36
C ILE A 53 -10.23 8.87 -1.00
N ILE A 54 -9.04 8.53 -0.49
CA ILE A 54 -8.89 7.97 0.86
C ILE A 54 -7.97 8.89 1.63
N GLU A 55 -8.45 9.36 2.78
CA GLU A 55 -7.64 10.18 3.68
C GLU A 55 -7.30 9.39 4.93
N TYR A 56 -6.05 9.45 5.35
CA TYR A 56 -5.61 8.77 6.55
C TYR A 56 -4.45 9.49 7.21
N ARG A 57 -4.15 9.07 8.43
CA ARG A 57 -2.99 9.52 9.20
C ARG A 57 -2.12 8.35 9.56
N LEU A 58 -0.83 8.60 9.60
CA LEU A 58 0.13 7.62 10.09
C LEU A 58 1.34 8.35 10.68
N ALA A 59 2.11 7.61 11.48
CA ALA A 59 3.35 8.12 12.05
C ALA A 59 4.54 7.48 11.34
N LEU A 60 5.47 8.31 10.87
CA LEU A 60 6.72 7.84 10.30
C LEU A 60 7.85 8.32 11.21
N PHE A 61 8.60 7.36 11.77
CA PHE A 61 9.65 7.67 12.76
C PHE A 61 9.13 8.49 13.94
N GLY A 62 7.90 8.18 14.37
CA GLY A 62 7.23 8.87 15.47
C GLY A 62 6.62 10.22 15.12
N VAL A 63 6.78 10.70 13.89
CA VAL A 63 6.22 11.98 13.43
C VAL A 63 4.90 11.73 12.71
N PRO A 64 3.81 12.41 13.13
CA PRO A 64 2.51 12.22 12.45
C PRO A 64 2.45 12.94 11.12
N PHE A 65 1.85 12.28 10.14
CA PHE A 65 1.60 12.83 8.80
C PHE A 65 0.17 12.56 8.38
N GLY A 66 -0.45 13.53 7.70
CA GLY A 66 -1.65 13.29 6.94
C GLY A 66 -1.29 12.77 5.56
N TRP A 67 -2.18 11.96 4.98
CA TRP A 67 -1.96 11.38 3.67
C TRP A 67 -3.29 11.33 2.93
N ARG A 68 -3.31 11.87 1.72
CA ARG A 68 -4.47 11.80 0.83
C ARG A 68 -4.09 11.00 -0.40
N THR A 69 -4.82 9.95 -0.67
CA THR A 69 -4.61 9.05 -1.80
C THR A 69 -5.79 9.11 -2.75
N MET A 70 -5.51 9.05 -4.04
CA MET A 70 -6.53 8.89 -5.07
C MET A 70 -6.30 7.56 -5.80
N ILE A 71 -7.38 6.84 -6.05
CA ILE A 71 -7.33 5.65 -6.91
C ILE A 71 -7.27 6.12 -8.35
N ASP A 72 -6.11 5.93 -8.96
CA ASP A 72 -5.80 6.43 -10.30
C ASP A 72 -6.30 5.46 -11.39
N HIS A 73 -6.25 4.16 -11.12
CA HIS A 73 -6.76 3.10 -11.99
C HIS A 73 -7.47 2.06 -11.15
N TRP A 74 -8.56 1.53 -11.67
CA TRP A 74 -9.36 0.52 -10.99
C TRP A 74 -9.83 -0.53 -11.99
N GLU A 75 -9.15 -1.68 -12.00
CA GLU A 75 -9.38 -2.76 -12.98
C GLU A 75 -9.55 -4.11 -12.27
N PRO A 76 -10.71 -4.34 -11.60
CA PRO A 76 -10.90 -5.59 -10.87
C PRO A 76 -11.03 -6.79 -11.80
N PRO A 77 -10.51 -7.95 -11.42
CA PRO A 77 -9.75 -8.25 -10.22
C PRO A 77 -8.23 -8.25 -10.47
N TYR A 78 -7.76 -7.51 -11.48
CA TYR A 78 -6.39 -7.64 -11.98
C TYR A 78 -5.43 -6.54 -11.54
N ARG A 79 -5.93 -5.32 -11.33
CA ARG A 79 -5.02 -4.20 -11.11
C ARG A 79 -5.73 -3.01 -10.49
N PHE A 80 -5.02 -2.31 -9.60
CA PHE A 80 -5.38 -0.94 -9.25
C PHE A 80 -4.12 -0.16 -8.90
N VAL A 81 -4.20 1.16 -9.05
CA VAL A 81 -3.10 2.07 -8.76
C VAL A 81 -3.60 3.14 -7.80
N ASP A 82 -2.86 3.33 -6.71
CA ASP A 82 -3.12 4.45 -5.80
C ASP A 82 -1.95 5.43 -5.86
N ARG A 83 -2.27 6.71 -5.83
CA ARG A 83 -1.31 7.79 -5.96
C ARG A 83 -1.51 8.80 -4.84
N GLN A 84 -0.42 9.17 -4.18
CA GLN A 84 -0.45 10.21 -3.17
C GLN A 84 -0.73 11.56 -3.80
N LEU A 85 -1.80 12.22 -3.35
CA LEU A 85 -2.08 13.61 -3.72
C LEU A 85 -1.43 14.57 -2.72
N ARG A 86 -1.36 14.16 -1.45
CA ARG A 86 -0.80 14.96 -0.37
C ARG A 86 -0.22 14.02 0.68
N GLY A 87 1.00 14.25 1.10
CA GLY A 87 1.64 13.41 2.10
C GLY A 87 3.13 13.68 2.21
N PRO A 88 3.85 12.81 2.95
CA PRO A 88 5.26 13.03 3.26
C PRO A 88 6.22 12.84 2.08
N TYR A 89 5.79 12.17 1.03
CA TYR A 89 6.65 11.96 -0.15
C TYR A 89 6.44 13.07 -1.19
N ALA A 90 7.47 13.34 -1.97
CA ALA A 90 7.31 14.22 -3.14
C ALA A 90 6.52 13.51 -4.24
N GLN A 91 6.66 12.17 -4.31
CA GLN A 91 5.90 11.33 -5.22
C GLN A 91 5.71 9.96 -4.58
N TRP A 92 4.52 9.41 -4.74
CA TRP A 92 4.22 8.04 -4.33
C TRP A 92 3.15 7.49 -5.27
N VAL A 93 3.51 6.48 -6.05
CA VAL A 93 2.59 5.78 -6.96
C VAL A 93 2.74 4.29 -6.68
N HIS A 94 1.67 3.66 -6.20
CA HIS A 94 1.66 2.26 -5.85
C HIS A 94 0.77 1.47 -6.80
N THR A 95 1.38 0.62 -7.60
CA THR A 95 0.69 -0.25 -8.55
C THR A 95 0.55 -1.63 -7.93
N HIS A 96 -0.69 -2.12 -7.85
CA HIS A 96 -1.03 -3.44 -7.34
C HIS A 96 -1.53 -4.29 -8.52
N THR A 97 -0.86 -5.39 -8.79
CA THR A 97 -1.28 -6.32 -9.83
C THR A 97 -1.55 -7.70 -9.25
N PHE A 98 -2.56 -8.36 -9.80
CA PHE A 98 -3.02 -9.66 -9.32
C PHE A 98 -3.12 -10.59 -10.52
N LYS A 99 -2.56 -11.80 -10.38
CA LYS A 99 -2.53 -12.76 -11.46
C LYS A 99 -2.80 -14.16 -10.91
N ARG A 100 -3.65 -14.91 -11.61
CA ARG A 100 -3.87 -16.32 -11.26
C ARG A 100 -2.58 -17.08 -11.50
N GLU A 101 -2.16 -17.85 -10.50
CA GLU A 101 -0.96 -18.67 -10.60
C GLU A 101 -1.15 -19.97 -9.80
N GLY A 102 -1.20 -21.09 -10.52
CA GLY A 102 -1.49 -22.36 -9.90
C GLY A 102 -2.86 -22.34 -9.21
N ASP A 103 -2.90 -22.80 -7.96
CA ASP A 103 -4.11 -22.84 -7.16
C ASP A 103 -4.33 -21.55 -6.34
N GLY A 104 -3.61 -20.51 -6.68
CA GLY A 104 -3.69 -19.26 -5.93
C GLY A 104 -3.50 -18.03 -6.79
N THR A 105 -3.02 -16.98 -6.16
CA THR A 105 -2.86 -15.67 -6.78
C THR A 105 -1.47 -15.13 -6.50
N ARG A 106 -0.78 -14.66 -7.54
CA ARG A 106 0.42 -13.87 -7.39
C ARG A 106 0.02 -12.41 -7.33
N MET A 107 0.45 -11.75 -6.27
CA MET A 107 0.25 -10.32 -6.10
C MET A 107 1.59 -9.62 -6.19
N ASP A 108 1.71 -8.68 -7.11
CA ASP A 108 2.91 -7.88 -7.25
C ASP A 108 2.61 -6.44 -6.84
N ASP A 109 3.49 -5.89 -6.01
CA ASP A 109 3.46 -4.51 -5.59
C ASP A 109 4.63 -3.78 -6.22
N ARG A 110 4.36 -2.65 -6.83
CA ARG A 110 5.38 -1.76 -7.35
C ARG A 110 5.12 -0.36 -6.83
N VAL A 111 6.10 0.18 -6.10
CA VAL A 111 6.02 1.54 -5.59
C VAL A 111 7.09 2.38 -6.25
N ASP A 112 6.66 3.40 -6.99
CA ASP A 112 7.54 4.43 -7.52
C ASP A 112 7.43 5.62 -6.55
N TYR A 113 8.55 5.99 -5.92
CA TYR A 113 8.51 7.05 -4.93
C TYR A 113 9.69 8.00 -5.05
N ARG A 114 9.50 9.22 -4.53
CA ARG A 114 10.51 10.26 -4.51
C ARG A 114 10.46 10.93 -3.15
N LEU A 115 11.63 11.12 -2.55
CA LEU A 115 11.73 11.80 -1.25
C LEU A 115 11.55 13.31 -1.41
N PRO A 116 11.04 13.99 -0.38
CA PRO A 116 10.94 15.44 -0.40
C PRO A 116 12.33 16.09 -0.31
N LEU A 117 12.39 17.40 -0.57
CA LEU A 117 13.58 18.23 -0.48
C LEU A 117 14.64 17.95 -1.54
N GLY A 118 14.27 17.25 -2.63
CA GLY A 118 15.19 16.97 -3.73
C GLY A 118 16.48 16.30 -3.26
N PRO A 119 17.67 16.80 -3.70
CA PRO A 119 18.94 16.19 -3.28
C PRO A 119 19.19 16.21 -1.78
N LEU A 120 18.59 17.16 -1.04
CA LEU A 120 18.72 17.25 0.40
C LEU A 120 18.03 16.10 1.15
N GLY A 121 17.07 15.43 0.49
CA GLY A 121 16.42 14.26 1.07
C GLY A 121 17.18 12.96 0.91
N LEU A 122 18.18 12.90 0.03
CA LEU A 122 18.92 11.66 -0.27
C LEU A 122 19.60 11.02 0.94
N PRO A 123 20.16 11.77 1.90
CA PRO A 123 20.75 11.16 3.09
C PRO A 123 19.76 10.31 3.91
N ALA A 124 18.46 10.59 3.81
CA ALA A 124 17.42 9.84 4.51
C ALA A 124 17.05 8.53 3.79
N LEU A 125 17.49 8.35 2.55
CA LEU A 125 17.06 7.21 1.73
C LEU A 125 17.31 5.83 2.36
N PRO A 126 18.48 5.54 2.97
CA PRO A 126 18.69 4.25 3.60
C PRO A 126 17.69 3.98 4.72
N LEU A 127 17.35 5.01 5.50
CA LEU A 127 16.39 4.90 6.58
C LEU A 127 14.98 4.66 6.05
N VAL A 128 14.61 5.38 4.99
CA VAL A 128 13.29 5.20 4.33
C VAL A 128 13.18 3.80 3.74
N ARG A 129 14.23 3.32 3.07
CA ARG A 129 14.24 1.97 2.51
C ARG A 129 14.05 0.90 3.58
N HIS A 130 14.71 1.08 4.71
CA HIS A 130 14.56 0.16 5.85
C HIS A 130 13.12 0.15 6.35
N GLN A 131 12.52 1.31 6.51
CA GLN A 131 11.13 1.43 6.96
C GLN A 131 10.15 0.81 5.97
N LEU A 132 10.33 1.06 4.67
CA LEU A 132 9.47 0.48 3.64
C LEU A 132 9.59 -1.06 3.64
N GLY A 133 10.80 -1.58 3.81
CA GLY A 133 11.02 -3.02 3.96
C GLY A 133 10.23 -3.60 5.12
N ARG A 134 10.28 -2.95 6.28
CA ARG A 134 9.52 -3.35 7.47
C ARG A 134 8.01 -3.34 7.19
N ILE A 135 7.51 -2.28 6.55
CA ILE A 135 6.10 -2.14 6.24
C ILE A 135 5.62 -3.29 5.33
N PHE A 136 6.37 -3.57 4.27
CA PHE A 136 5.97 -4.61 3.33
C PHE A 136 6.17 -6.03 3.89
N ASP A 137 7.19 -6.25 4.71
CA ASP A 137 7.37 -7.54 5.40
C ASP A 137 6.20 -7.83 6.33
N TYR A 138 5.79 -6.84 7.11
CA TYR A 138 4.63 -6.98 8.00
C TYR A 138 3.36 -7.23 7.19
N ARG A 139 3.17 -6.48 6.11
CA ARG A 139 2.02 -6.59 5.23
C ARG A 139 1.91 -8.00 4.64
N GLU A 140 2.99 -8.53 4.10
CA GLU A 140 3.02 -9.88 3.53
C GLU A 140 2.67 -10.94 4.55
N ALA A 141 3.27 -10.90 5.72
CA ALA A 141 3.01 -11.86 6.78
C ALA A 141 1.56 -11.78 7.27
N THR A 142 1.03 -10.56 7.41
CA THR A 142 -0.33 -10.35 7.89
C THR A 142 -1.36 -10.83 6.87
N ILE A 143 -1.13 -10.58 5.58
CA ILE A 143 -2.01 -11.04 4.51
C ILE A 143 -2.08 -12.57 4.50
N GLN A 144 -0.95 -13.25 4.63
CA GLN A 144 -0.93 -14.71 4.70
C GLN A 144 -1.74 -15.21 5.89
N ARG A 145 -1.58 -14.58 7.04
CA ARG A 145 -2.31 -14.98 8.24
C ARG A 145 -3.81 -14.75 8.10
N LEU A 146 -4.23 -13.62 7.55
CA LEU A 146 -5.64 -13.25 7.45
C LEU A 146 -6.37 -14.01 6.34
N LEU A 147 -5.73 -14.21 5.19
CA LEU A 147 -6.38 -14.82 4.04
C LEU A 147 -6.20 -16.33 3.96
N VAL A 148 -5.11 -16.86 4.45
CA VAL A 148 -4.78 -18.29 4.31
C VAL A 148 -4.96 -19.05 5.61
N GLU A 149 -4.44 -18.52 6.71
CA GLU A 149 -4.44 -19.19 8.01
C GLU A 149 -5.65 -18.86 8.88
N GLY A 150 -6.29 -17.73 8.58
CA GLY A 150 -7.39 -17.19 9.38
C GLY A 150 -8.76 -17.80 9.14
#